data_91a5cbd59f2bd0393a0a1b79ac1369a5
#
_entry.id   91a5cbd59f2bd0393a0a1b79ac1369a5
#
_cell.length_a   1.000
_cell.length_b   1.000
_cell.length_c   1.000
_cell.angle_alpha   90.00
_cell.angle_beta   90.00
_cell.angle_gamma   90.00
#
_symmetry.space_group_name_H-M   'P 1'
#
loop_
_entity.id
_entity.type
_entity.pdbx_description
1 polymer ?
#
loop_
_entity_poly.entity_id
_entity_poly.type
_entity_poly.pdbx_seq_one_letter_code
_entity_poly.pdbx_strand_id
1 'polypeptide(L)'
;MSVVTRPLLSVNNIEVIYDHVILVLKGVSLQVPEEGIVALLGANGAGKSTTLKAISGLLRTERGEVTKGGVELDGEAIHRREASEVVRRGVVQVMEGRHVFEHLTVEENLLTGGYTRRNGHALKADLERVYGYFPRLRDRRTVRAGYLSGGEQQMLAIGRALMA
;
A
#
# COMPACT_ATOMS: atom_id res chain seq x y z
N MET A 1 19.27 -25.15 -14.22
CA MET A 1 18.37 -24.26 -15.00
C MET A 1 17.65 -23.39 -13.99
N SER A 2 18.01 -22.09 -13.89
CA SER A 2 17.33 -21.15 -13.02
C SER A 2 15.93 -20.91 -13.60
N VAL A 3 14.89 -21.29 -12.87
CA VAL A 3 13.52 -20.92 -13.22
C VAL A 3 13.47 -19.38 -13.11
N VAL A 4 13.39 -18.71 -14.23
CA VAL A 4 13.14 -17.26 -14.26
C VAL A 4 11.68 -17.10 -13.83
N THR A 5 11.46 -16.99 -12.53
CA THR A 5 10.14 -16.65 -11.99
C THR A 5 9.85 -15.22 -12.36
N ARG A 6 8.77 -15.01 -13.12
CA ARG A 6 8.29 -13.69 -13.48
C ARG A 6 7.99 -12.92 -12.19
N PRO A 7 8.49 -11.68 -12.02
CA PRO A 7 8.20 -10.90 -10.81
C PRO A 7 6.70 -10.59 -10.74
N LEU A 8 6.14 -10.64 -9.54
CA LEU A 8 4.76 -10.22 -9.28
C LEU A 8 4.57 -8.72 -9.57
N LEU A 9 5.50 -7.89 -9.09
CA LEU A 9 5.53 -6.46 -9.36
C LEU A 9 6.85 -6.08 -10.04
N SER A 10 6.78 -5.34 -11.13
CA SER A 10 7.94 -4.79 -11.83
C SER A 10 7.80 -3.28 -11.97
N VAL A 11 8.79 -2.55 -11.52
CA VAL A 11 8.99 -1.13 -11.80
C VAL A 11 10.16 -1.05 -12.76
N ASN A 12 9.95 -0.49 -13.94
CA ASN A 12 10.95 -0.47 -14.98
C ASN A 12 11.26 0.96 -15.41
N ASN A 13 12.46 1.42 -15.06
CA ASN A 13 13.07 2.68 -15.49
C ASN A 13 12.10 3.87 -15.41
N ILE A 14 11.36 4.01 -14.30
CA ILE A 14 10.38 5.08 -14.15
C ILE A 14 11.04 6.43 -13.91
N GLU A 15 10.57 7.43 -14.66
CA GLU A 15 10.76 8.85 -14.36
C GLU A 15 9.45 9.42 -13.83
N VAL A 16 9.53 10.22 -12.75
CA VAL A 16 8.37 10.89 -12.17
C VAL A 16 8.62 12.38 -12.10
N ILE A 17 7.66 13.14 -12.61
CA ILE A 17 7.65 14.61 -12.59
C ILE A 17 6.42 15.08 -11.82
N TYR A 18 6.60 16.09 -10.97
CA TYR A 18 5.52 16.82 -10.31
C TYR A 18 5.34 18.20 -10.94
N ASP A 19 4.09 18.67 -10.99
CA ASP A 19 3.71 19.99 -11.56
C ASP A 19 4.29 20.24 -12.97
N HIS A 20 4.53 19.17 -13.76
CA HIS A 20 5.15 19.19 -15.09
C HIS A 20 6.58 19.74 -15.15
N VAL A 21 7.21 20.04 -14.00
CA VAL A 21 8.52 20.72 -13.95
C VAL A 21 9.51 20.00 -13.03
N ILE A 22 9.06 19.45 -11.89
CA ILE A 22 9.96 18.94 -10.85
C ILE A 22 10.23 17.46 -11.09
N LEU A 23 11.38 17.13 -11.65
CA LEU A 23 11.84 15.77 -11.85
C LEU A 23 12.34 15.18 -10.51
N VAL A 24 11.62 14.20 -9.97
CA VAL A 24 11.92 13.56 -8.67
C VAL A 24 12.54 12.19 -8.85
N LEU A 25 12.03 11.35 -9.75
CA LEU A 25 12.63 10.05 -10.04
C LEU A 25 13.28 10.07 -11.44
N LYS A 26 14.49 9.50 -11.51
CA LYS A 26 15.34 9.51 -12.71
C LYS A 26 15.73 8.07 -13.08
N GLY A 27 14.76 7.27 -13.54
CA GLY A 27 15.05 5.93 -14.03
C GLY A 27 15.14 4.87 -12.93
N VAL A 28 14.19 4.86 -11.97
CA VAL A 28 14.13 3.86 -10.90
C VAL A 28 13.60 2.53 -11.44
N SER A 29 14.29 1.44 -11.09
CA SER A 29 13.88 0.07 -11.39
C SER A 29 13.95 -0.79 -10.14
N LEU A 30 12.93 -1.65 -9.94
CA LEU A 30 12.91 -2.67 -8.90
C LEU A 30 11.95 -3.80 -9.31
N GLN A 31 12.12 -4.96 -8.70
CA GLN A 31 11.24 -6.11 -8.89
C GLN A 31 10.88 -6.72 -7.54
N VAL A 32 9.63 -7.12 -7.38
CA VAL A 32 9.15 -7.87 -6.22
C VAL A 32 8.74 -9.25 -6.70
N PRO A 33 9.42 -10.32 -6.27
CA PRO A 33 9.02 -11.68 -6.59
C PRO A 33 7.70 -12.03 -5.88
N GLU A 34 7.02 -13.05 -6.38
CA GLU A 34 5.87 -13.64 -5.69
C GLU A 34 6.30 -14.12 -4.30
N GLU A 35 5.46 -13.91 -3.29
CA GLU A 35 5.74 -14.24 -1.87
C GLU A 35 7.03 -13.61 -1.30
N GLY A 36 7.60 -12.62 -1.98
CA GLY A 36 8.83 -11.96 -1.59
C GLY A 36 8.64 -10.65 -0.83
N ILE A 37 9.69 -10.23 -0.14
CA ILE A 37 9.77 -8.91 0.51
C ILE A 37 10.95 -8.15 -0.10
N VAL A 38 10.71 -6.91 -0.52
CA VAL A 38 11.75 -6.02 -1.05
C VAL A 38 11.83 -4.77 -0.20
N ALA A 39 13.03 -4.45 0.29
CA ALA A 39 13.29 -3.23 1.04
C ALA A 39 13.83 -2.13 0.11
N LEU A 40 13.15 -1.00 0.08
CA LEU A 40 13.59 0.20 -0.63
C LEU A 40 14.34 1.13 0.34
N LEU A 41 15.66 1.17 0.24
CA LEU A 41 16.53 1.93 1.12
C LEU A 41 17.00 3.23 0.45
N GLY A 42 17.24 4.25 1.26
CA GLY A 42 17.75 5.54 0.79
C GLY A 42 17.55 6.65 1.82
N ALA A 43 18.28 7.75 1.68
CA ALA A 43 18.15 8.94 2.51
C ALA A 43 16.76 9.60 2.37
N ASN A 44 16.44 10.54 3.28
CA ASN A 44 15.25 11.37 3.11
C ASN A 44 15.38 12.19 1.83
N GLY A 45 14.29 12.26 1.05
CA GLY A 45 14.31 12.91 -0.26
C GLY A 45 14.81 12.02 -1.42
N ALA A 46 15.24 10.79 -1.19
CA ALA A 46 15.72 9.89 -2.25
C ALA A 46 14.61 9.33 -3.17
N GLY A 47 13.36 9.76 -3.01
CA GLY A 47 12.25 9.34 -3.88
C GLY A 47 11.54 8.05 -3.45
N LYS A 48 11.81 7.50 -2.26
CA LYS A 48 11.16 6.26 -1.77
C LYS A 48 9.63 6.35 -1.76
N SER A 49 9.10 7.40 -1.11
CA SER A 49 7.64 7.62 -1.03
C SER A 49 7.04 7.89 -2.41
N THR A 50 7.75 8.59 -3.30
CA THR A 50 7.35 8.82 -4.69
C THR A 50 7.27 7.52 -5.48
N THR A 51 8.24 6.62 -5.28
CA THR A 51 8.24 5.29 -5.92
C THR A 51 7.01 4.48 -5.45
N LEU A 52 6.71 4.47 -4.14
CA LEU A 52 5.52 3.78 -3.61
C LEU A 52 4.22 4.40 -4.16
N LYS A 53 4.14 5.73 -4.27
CA LYS A 53 2.98 6.42 -4.86
C LYS A 53 2.84 6.12 -6.37
N ALA A 54 3.94 5.94 -7.10
CA ALA A 54 3.90 5.51 -8.49
C ALA A 54 3.28 4.10 -8.62
N ILE A 55 3.63 3.19 -7.72
CA ILE A 55 3.12 1.82 -7.68
C ILE A 55 1.63 1.80 -7.30
N SER A 56 1.20 2.60 -6.33
CA SER A 56 -0.17 2.61 -5.79
C SER A 56 -1.16 3.51 -6.55
N GLY A 57 -0.71 4.21 -7.60
CA GLY A 57 -1.56 5.11 -8.38
C GLY A 57 -1.88 6.44 -7.69
N LEU A 58 -1.14 6.81 -6.63
CA LEU A 58 -1.40 8.01 -5.83
C LEU A 58 -0.67 9.28 -6.31
N LEU A 59 0.19 9.20 -7.35
CA LEU A 59 0.93 10.36 -7.84
C LEU A 59 -0.01 11.50 -8.28
N ARG A 60 -1.11 11.17 -8.98
CA ARG A 60 -2.05 12.16 -9.52
C ARG A 60 -2.69 13.03 -8.45
N THR A 61 -2.90 12.52 -7.25
CA THR A 61 -3.47 13.29 -6.13
C THR A 61 -2.58 14.45 -5.71
N GLU A 62 -1.29 14.37 -6.05
CA GLU A 62 -0.27 15.38 -5.75
C GLU A 62 0.31 16.01 -7.03
N ARG A 63 -0.41 15.94 -8.15
CA ARG A 63 0.01 16.46 -9.48
C ARG A 63 1.30 15.82 -10.01
N GLY A 64 1.58 14.56 -9.61
CA GLY A 64 2.69 13.77 -10.13
C GLY A 64 2.25 12.84 -11.25
N GLU A 65 3.16 12.53 -12.15
CA GLU A 65 2.96 11.55 -13.23
C GLU A 65 4.21 10.77 -13.56
N VAL A 66 4.02 9.54 -14.04
CA VAL A 66 5.10 8.73 -14.63
C VAL A 66 5.24 9.15 -16.10
N THR A 67 6.35 9.81 -16.43
CA THR A 67 6.61 10.32 -17.76
C THR A 67 7.38 9.34 -18.66
N LYS A 68 8.21 8.47 -18.05
CA LYS A 68 8.90 7.38 -18.76
C LYS A 68 8.87 6.10 -17.93
N GLY A 69 9.10 4.98 -18.60
CA GLY A 69 9.05 3.66 -18.00
C GLY A 69 7.65 3.20 -17.65
N GLY A 70 7.55 2.27 -16.71
CA GLY A 70 6.25 1.73 -16.33
C GLY A 70 6.28 0.90 -15.04
N VAL A 71 5.09 0.68 -14.50
CA VAL A 71 4.87 -0.24 -13.38
C VAL A 71 3.90 -1.32 -13.85
N GLU A 72 4.25 -2.56 -13.64
CA GLU A 72 3.47 -3.74 -13.99
C GLU A 72 3.21 -4.61 -12.77
N LEU A 73 1.98 -5.09 -12.63
CA LEU A 73 1.57 -6.09 -11.66
C LEU A 73 1.14 -7.33 -12.45
N ASP A 74 1.78 -8.47 -12.19
CA ASP A 74 1.55 -9.72 -12.93
C ASP A 74 1.57 -9.54 -14.45
N GLY A 75 2.44 -8.61 -14.93
CA GLY A 75 2.60 -8.23 -16.33
C GLY A 75 1.52 -7.35 -16.91
N GLU A 76 0.59 -6.87 -16.12
CA GLU A 76 -0.38 -5.86 -16.50
C GLU A 76 0.10 -4.45 -16.08
N ALA A 77 0.12 -3.50 -17.01
CA ALA A 77 0.51 -2.13 -16.69
C ALA A 77 -0.50 -1.45 -15.76
N ILE A 78 0.00 -0.93 -14.62
CA ILE A 78 -0.83 -0.28 -13.60
C ILE A 78 -0.52 1.21 -13.39
N HIS A 79 0.60 1.74 -13.86
CA HIS A 79 1.04 3.11 -13.60
C HIS A 79 0.12 4.21 -14.14
N ARG A 80 -0.83 3.86 -15.04
CA ARG A 80 -1.84 4.79 -15.57
C ARG A 80 -3.24 4.55 -15.01
N ARG A 81 -3.40 3.55 -14.14
CA ARG A 81 -4.66 3.20 -13.50
C ARG A 81 -4.97 4.17 -12.36
N GLU A 82 -6.26 4.30 -12.07
CA GLU A 82 -6.71 5.02 -10.87
C GLU A 82 -6.37 4.20 -9.60
N ALA A 83 -6.08 4.88 -8.49
CA ALA A 83 -5.72 4.23 -7.23
C ALA A 83 -6.76 3.18 -6.78
N SER A 84 -8.05 3.45 -7.00
CA SER A 84 -9.14 2.52 -6.69
C SER A 84 -9.06 1.21 -7.50
N GLU A 85 -8.60 1.27 -8.75
CA GLU A 85 -8.40 0.09 -9.59
C GLU A 85 -7.16 -0.70 -9.16
N VAL A 86 -6.10 0.01 -8.77
CA VAL A 86 -4.86 -0.57 -8.27
C VAL A 86 -5.12 -1.33 -6.96
N VAL A 87 -5.90 -0.76 -6.05
CA VAL A 87 -6.32 -1.42 -4.80
C VAL A 87 -7.15 -2.69 -5.09
N ARG A 88 -8.09 -2.66 -6.03
CA ARG A 88 -8.88 -3.85 -6.40
C ARG A 88 -8.04 -4.99 -7.00
N ARG A 89 -6.83 -4.68 -7.46
CA ARG A 89 -5.83 -5.67 -7.92
C ARG A 89 -4.91 -6.17 -6.80
N GLY A 90 -5.13 -5.74 -5.56
CA GLY A 90 -4.40 -6.21 -4.39
C GLY A 90 -3.17 -5.37 -4.03
N VAL A 91 -2.94 -4.22 -4.66
CA VAL A 91 -1.84 -3.32 -4.28
C VAL A 91 -2.37 -2.28 -3.31
N VAL A 92 -1.98 -2.37 -2.05
CA VAL A 92 -2.43 -1.47 -0.98
C VAL A 92 -1.23 -0.77 -0.37
N GLN A 93 -1.29 0.55 -0.25
CA GLN A 93 -0.26 1.33 0.40
C GLN A 93 -0.66 1.71 1.82
N VAL A 94 0.22 1.44 2.78
CA VAL A 94 0.15 2.03 4.12
C VAL A 94 0.88 3.37 4.08
N MET A 95 0.13 4.45 4.27
CA MET A 95 0.66 5.81 4.21
C MET A 95 1.52 6.14 5.43
N GLU A 96 2.50 7.00 5.24
CA GLU A 96 3.22 7.64 6.34
C GLU A 96 2.24 8.51 7.16
N GLY A 97 2.43 8.59 8.48
CA GLY A 97 1.54 9.37 9.36
C GLY A 97 0.34 8.58 9.92
N ARG A 98 0.35 7.24 9.76
CA ARG A 98 -0.63 6.29 10.33
C ARG A 98 -2.03 6.37 9.72
N HIS A 99 -2.60 7.55 9.50
CA HIS A 99 -3.90 7.81 8.85
C HIS A 99 -5.05 6.87 9.32
N VAL A 100 -5.21 6.73 10.63
CA VAL A 100 -6.35 6.02 11.20
C VAL A 100 -7.58 6.93 11.31
N PHE A 101 -8.77 6.36 11.29
CA PHE A 101 -10.01 7.09 11.57
C PHE A 101 -10.19 7.19 13.08
N GLU A 102 -9.78 8.30 13.66
CA GLU A 102 -9.65 8.47 15.12
C GLU A 102 -10.95 8.28 15.90
N HIS A 103 -12.09 8.61 15.29
CA HIS A 103 -13.42 8.51 15.89
C HIS A 103 -14.03 7.10 15.82
N LEU A 104 -13.52 6.26 14.93
CA LEU A 104 -13.92 4.86 14.81
C LEU A 104 -13.16 3.99 15.81
N THR A 105 -13.78 2.90 16.21
CA THR A 105 -13.10 1.84 16.99
C THR A 105 -12.02 1.15 16.15
N VAL A 106 -11.16 0.38 16.81
CA VAL A 106 -10.16 -0.46 16.14
C VAL A 106 -10.82 -1.40 15.12
N GLU A 107 -11.89 -2.11 15.54
CA GLU A 107 -12.59 -3.05 14.68
C GLU A 107 -13.24 -2.36 13.48
N GLU A 108 -13.92 -1.23 13.70
CA GLU A 108 -14.50 -0.44 12.61
C GLU A 108 -13.43 0.06 11.63
N ASN A 109 -12.26 0.53 12.12
CA ASN A 109 -11.13 0.89 11.27
C ASN A 109 -10.67 -0.29 10.40
N LEU A 110 -10.52 -1.48 10.98
CA LEU A 110 -10.13 -2.68 10.23
C LEU A 110 -11.16 -3.00 9.15
N LEU A 111 -12.44 -2.98 9.49
CA LEU A 111 -13.53 -3.28 8.55
C LEU A 111 -13.57 -2.30 7.37
N THR A 112 -13.16 -1.02 7.54
CA THR A 112 -13.06 -0.09 6.41
C THR A 112 -12.06 -0.56 5.34
N GLY A 113 -11.03 -1.33 5.72
CA GLY A 113 -10.08 -1.90 4.75
C GLY A 113 -10.73 -2.84 3.75
N GLY A 114 -11.73 -3.62 4.20
CA GLY A 114 -12.49 -4.54 3.36
C GLY A 114 -13.65 -3.92 2.58
N TYR A 115 -13.76 -2.61 2.49
CA TYR A 115 -14.89 -1.91 1.85
C TYR A 115 -15.15 -2.34 0.41
N THR A 116 -14.12 -2.71 -0.34
CA THR A 116 -14.26 -3.15 -1.73
C THR A 116 -14.73 -4.60 -1.87
N ARG A 117 -14.75 -5.37 -0.79
CA ARG A 117 -15.07 -6.81 -0.77
C ARG A 117 -16.55 -7.04 -0.51
N ARG A 118 -17.18 -7.88 -1.36
CA ARG A 118 -18.63 -8.16 -1.28
C ARG A 118 -18.97 -9.33 -0.36
N ASN A 119 -17.98 -10.14 0.08
CA ASN A 119 -18.23 -11.36 0.85
C ASN A 119 -17.97 -11.16 2.34
N GLY A 120 -19.01 -10.98 3.14
CA GLY A 120 -18.93 -10.77 4.58
C GLY A 120 -18.32 -11.93 5.37
N HIS A 121 -18.44 -13.19 4.92
CA HIS A 121 -17.80 -14.33 5.59
C HIS A 121 -16.27 -14.29 5.45
N ALA A 122 -15.76 -13.94 4.28
CA ALA A 122 -14.33 -13.76 4.05
C ALA A 122 -13.79 -12.62 4.94
N LEU A 123 -14.53 -11.53 5.06
CA LEU A 123 -14.14 -10.37 5.88
C LEU A 123 -13.94 -10.73 7.36
N LYS A 124 -14.80 -11.59 7.91
CA LYS A 124 -14.66 -12.07 9.30
C LYS A 124 -13.41 -12.94 9.49
N ALA A 125 -13.13 -13.82 8.54
CA ALA A 125 -11.93 -14.65 8.58
C ALA A 125 -10.64 -13.81 8.47
N ASP A 126 -10.65 -12.77 7.63
CA ASP A 126 -9.52 -11.86 7.50
C ASP A 126 -9.32 -11.00 8.76
N LEU A 127 -10.41 -10.57 9.41
CA LEU A 127 -10.35 -9.87 10.69
C LEU A 127 -9.68 -10.74 11.77
N GLU A 128 -10.05 -12.02 11.86
CA GLU A 128 -9.43 -12.96 12.78
C GLU A 128 -7.95 -13.18 12.48
N ARG A 129 -7.57 -13.23 11.19
CA ARG A 129 -6.17 -13.31 10.74
C ARG A 129 -5.37 -12.08 11.17
N VAL A 130 -5.91 -10.88 10.98
CA VAL A 130 -5.29 -9.61 11.42
C VAL A 130 -5.11 -9.60 12.93
N TYR A 131 -6.10 -10.05 13.69
CA TYR A 131 -5.96 -10.20 15.14
C TYR A 131 -4.93 -11.26 15.55
N GLY A 132 -4.70 -12.27 14.72
CA GLY A 132 -3.61 -13.22 14.90
C GLY A 132 -2.23 -12.57 14.73
N TYR A 133 -2.07 -11.67 13.76
CA TYR A 133 -0.83 -10.89 13.58
C TYR A 133 -0.64 -9.81 14.64
N PHE A 134 -1.72 -9.19 15.08
CA PHE A 134 -1.71 -8.08 16.04
C PHE A 134 -2.66 -8.34 17.22
N PRO A 135 -2.33 -9.24 18.18
CA PRO A 135 -3.20 -9.58 19.30
C PRO A 135 -3.61 -8.35 20.13
N ARG A 136 -2.72 -7.34 20.21
CA ARG A 136 -2.98 -6.09 20.90
C ARG A 136 -4.19 -5.33 20.33
N LEU A 137 -4.43 -5.42 19.03
CA LEU A 137 -5.62 -4.82 18.40
C LEU A 137 -6.91 -5.55 18.80
N ARG A 138 -6.85 -6.88 18.99
CA ARG A 138 -7.98 -7.67 19.47
C ARG A 138 -8.41 -7.21 20.89
N ASP A 139 -7.43 -7.05 21.78
CA ASP A 139 -7.69 -6.62 23.17
C ASP A 139 -8.34 -5.23 23.21
N ARG A 140 -8.08 -4.42 22.20
CA ARG A 140 -8.55 -3.04 22.09
C ARG A 140 -9.63 -2.84 21.01
N ARG A 141 -10.27 -3.89 20.53
CA ARG A 141 -11.17 -3.82 19.37
C ARG A 141 -12.29 -2.80 19.49
N THR A 142 -12.78 -2.54 20.71
CA THR A 142 -13.86 -1.57 21.00
C THR A 142 -13.36 -0.17 21.35
N VAL A 143 -12.04 0.01 21.48
CA VAL A 143 -11.44 1.31 21.81
C VAL A 143 -11.38 2.17 20.56
N ARG A 144 -11.66 3.47 20.66
CA ARG A 144 -11.49 4.42 19.55
C ARG A 144 -10.03 4.57 19.19
N ALA A 145 -9.74 4.59 17.90
CA ALA A 145 -8.39 4.61 17.39
C ALA A 145 -7.56 5.84 17.82
N GLY A 146 -8.22 6.96 18.08
CA GLY A 146 -7.56 8.16 18.60
C GLY A 146 -6.92 7.99 19.98
N TYR A 147 -7.36 6.99 20.76
CA TYR A 147 -6.80 6.70 22.09
C TYR A 147 -5.70 5.64 22.08
N LEU A 148 -5.34 5.14 20.92
CA LEU A 148 -4.25 4.19 20.76
C LEU A 148 -2.89 4.88 20.84
N SER A 149 -1.88 4.15 21.34
CA SER A 149 -0.50 4.58 21.23
C SER A 149 -0.07 4.65 19.74
N GLY A 150 0.99 5.41 19.47
CA GLY A 150 1.51 5.54 18.10
C GLY A 150 1.86 4.20 17.43
N GLY A 151 2.40 3.24 18.18
CA GLY A 151 2.68 1.89 17.70
C GLY A 151 1.40 1.11 17.40
N GLU A 152 0.38 1.19 18.25
CA GLU A 152 -0.91 0.55 18.02
C GLU A 152 -1.64 1.15 16.80
N GLN A 153 -1.56 2.47 16.61
CA GLN A 153 -2.09 3.12 15.40
C GLN A 153 -1.39 2.65 14.13
N GLN A 154 -0.06 2.42 14.19
CA GLN A 154 0.68 1.87 13.05
C GLN A 154 0.28 0.41 12.77
N MET A 155 0.12 -0.44 13.80
CA MET A 155 -0.41 -1.79 13.64
C MET A 155 -1.82 -1.76 13.02
N LEU A 156 -2.68 -0.81 13.45
CA LEU A 156 -4.02 -0.64 12.93
C LEU A 156 -4.01 -0.24 11.44
N ALA A 157 -3.14 0.68 11.04
CA ALA A 157 -2.99 1.09 9.64
C ALA A 157 -2.54 -0.08 8.75
N ILE A 158 -1.58 -0.89 9.22
CA ILE A 158 -1.13 -2.11 8.52
C ILE A 158 -2.26 -3.15 8.49
N GLY A 159 -2.91 -3.39 9.62
CA GLY A 159 -4.04 -4.32 9.72
C GLY A 159 -5.17 -3.96 8.75
N ARG A 160 -5.51 -2.68 8.64
CA ARG A 160 -6.49 -2.18 7.67
C ARG A 160 -6.10 -2.48 6.22
N ALA A 161 -4.81 -2.33 5.88
CA ALA A 161 -4.32 -2.67 4.55
C ALA A 161 -4.42 -4.18 4.25
N LEU A 162 -4.23 -5.04 5.27
CA LEU A 162 -4.37 -6.49 5.15
C LEU A 162 -5.83 -6.97 5.00
N MET A 163 -6.80 -6.10 5.27
CA MET A 163 -8.23 -6.38 5.09
C MET A 163 -8.73 -6.12 3.66
N ALA A 164 -7.93 -5.45 2.80
CA ALA A 164 -8.30 -5.02 1.45
C ALA A 164 -8.41 -6.17 0.42
#